data_79caacbfe188f802cb852effc9d60adc
#
_entry.id   79caacbfe188f802cb852effc9d60adc
#
_cell.length_a   1.000
_cell.length_b   1.000
_cell.length_c   1.000
_cell.angle_alpha   90.00
_cell.angle_beta   90.00
_cell.angle_gamma   90.00
#
_symmetry.space_group_name_H-M   'P 1'
#
loop_
_entity.id
_entity.type
_entity.pdbx_description
1 polymer ?
#
loop_
_entity_poly.entity_id
_entity_poly.type
_entity_poly.pdbx_seq_one_letter_code
_entity_poly.pdbx_strand_id
1 'polypeptide(L)'
;ILRLLEITAGAFGLFVAFGWSFFDMLVRCKGKKRQKKKKWFQLSHIKKNHPRDKYEKEYEEGKLWCAEQQMKDCFIRSRDGLYLHAYYLPTKEAKRFVLLSHGYKGSGFGDFAYTARFLHENACNLLFIDQRCCGLSEGEYITFGAKEQWDVQQWSYYIAARNREKLPIYLYGESMGAAAVLMASGHKLPEEVKGLIADCGFCSMK
;
A
#
# COMPACT_ATOMS: atom_id res chain seq x y z
N ILE A 1 -15.73 -49.53 -11.08
CA ILE A 1 -14.51 -48.98 -10.43
C ILE A 1 -13.84 -47.95 -11.34
N LEU A 2 -13.52 -48.28 -12.62
CA LEU A 2 -12.86 -47.36 -13.56
C LEU A 2 -13.65 -46.03 -13.73
N ARG A 3 -14.95 -46.08 -14.00
CA ARG A 3 -15.78 -44.84 -14.13
C ARG A 3 -15.80 -44.00 -12.85
N LEU A 4 -15.76 -44.62 -11.68
CA LEU A 4 -15.71 -43.89 -10.42
C LEU A 4 -14.36 -43.15 -10.24
N LEU A 5 -13.27 -43.79 -10.64
CA LEU A 5 -11.92 -43.17 -10.63
C LEU A 5 -11.84 -42.01 -11.61
N GLU A 6 -12.44 -42.12 -12.79
CA GLU A 6 -12.50 -41.01 -13.77
C GLU A 6 -13.29 -39.81 -13.25
N ILE A 7 -14.44 -40.07 -12.61
CA ILE A 7 -15.29 -39.02 -12.01
C ILE A 7 -14.54 -38.32 -10.86
N THR A 8 -13.88 -39.08 -9.98
CA THR A 8 -13.13 -38.50 -8.85
C THR A 8 -11.90 -37.72 -9.33
N ALA A 9 -11.19 -38.20 -10.35
CA ALA A 9 -10.07 -37.48 -10.94
C ALA A 9 -10.51 -36.19 -11.63
N GLY A 10 -11.66 -36.23 -12.35
CA GLY A 10 -12.25 -35.03 -12.96
C GLY A 10 -12.69 -33.99 -11.93
N ALA A 11 -13.37 -34.42 -10.85
CA ALA A 11 -13.79 -33.54 -9.76
C ALA A 11 -12.59 -32.91 -9.04
N PHE A 12 -11.52 -33.68 -8.80
CA PHE A 12 -10.29 -33.16 -8.20
C PHE A 12 -9.59 -32.15 -9.13
N GLY A 13 -9.53 -32.43 -10.43
CA GLY A 13 -8.99 -31.50 -11.42
C GLY A 13 -9.75 -30.16 -11.46
N LEU A 14 -11.08 -30.20 -11.41
CA LEU A 14 -11.92 -29.01 -11.33
C LEU A 14 -11.70 -28.23 -10.03
N PHE A 15 -11.57 -28.93 -8.90
CA PHE A 15 -11.29 -28.30 -7.61
C PHE A 15 -9.94 -27.56 -7.61
N VAL A 16 -8.91 -28.21 -8.14
CA VAL A 16 -7.57 -27.61 -8.28
C VAL A 16 -7.61 -26.41 -9.23
N ALA A 17 -8.28 -26.51 -10.37
CA ALA A 17 -8.42 -25.40 -11.31
C ALA A 17 -9.20 -24.22 -10.72
N PHE A 18 -10.25 -24.49 -9.96
CA PHE A 18 -11.00 -23.46 -9.26
C PHE A 18 -10.15 -22.77 -8.18
N GLY A 19 -9.46 -23.56 -7.35
CA GLY A 19 -8.55 -23.05 -6.33
C GLY A 19 -7.45 -22.17 -6.93
N TRP A 20 -6.85 -22.62 -8.04
CA TRP A 20 -5.86 -21.85 -8.78
C TRP A 20 -6.42 -20.54 -9.34
N SER A 21 -7.60 -20.58 -9.97
CA SER A 21 -8.27 -19.39 -10.51
C SER A 21 -8.61 -18.39 -9.42
N PHE A 22 -9.06 -18.88 -8.26
CA PHE A 22 -9.37 -18.04 -7.10
C PHE A 22 -8.09 -17.40 -6.52
N PHE A 23 -7.03 -18.19 -6.37
CA PHE A 23 -5.72 -17.67 -5.96
C PHE A 23 -5.22 -16.58 -6.94
N ASP A 24 -5.29 -16.87 -8.25
CA ASP A 24 -4.85 -15.93 -9.29
C ASP A 24 -5.65 -14.61 -9.22
N MET A 25 -6.94 -14.69 -8.97
CA MET A 25 -7.81 -13.53 -8.81
C MET A 25 -7.46 -12.68 -7.58
N LEU A 26 -7.13 -13.31 -6.45
CA LEU A 26 -6.85 -12.60 -5.20
C LEU A 26 -5.42 -12.08 -5.14
N VAL A 27 -4.46 -12.89 -5.52
CA VAL A 27 -3.05 -12.69 -5.21
C VAL A 27 -2.26 -12.15 -6.40
N ARG A 28 -2.58 -12.64 -7.62
CA ARG A 28 -1.84 -12.27 -8.80
C ARG A 28 -2.24 -10.89 -9.31
N CYS A 29 -1.25 -10.09 -9.58
CA CYS A 29 -1.40 -8.84 -10.29
C CYS A 29 -1.13 -9.10 -11.76
N LYS A 30 -2.10 -8.86 -12.63
CA LYS A 30 -1.83 -8.87 -14.08
C LYS A 30 -0.76 -7.82 -14.33
N GLY A 31 0.47 -8.27 -14.62
CA GLY A 31 1.66 -7.45 -14.74
C GLY A 31 1.37 -6.16 -15.52
N LYS A 32 1.29 -5.08 -14.82
CA LYS A 32 1.15 -3.77 -15.44
C LYS A 32 2.53 -3.40 -15.94
N LYS A 33 2.80 -3.59 -17.24
CA LYS A 33 3.84 -2.83 -17.90
C LYS A 33 3.66 -1.38 -17.47
N ARG A 34 4.73 -0.76 -16.90
CA ARG A 34 4.85 0.64 -16.44
C ARG A 34 3.71 1.51 -17.00
N GLN A 35 2.65 1.66 -16.22
CA GLN A 35 1.49 2.41 -16.69
C GLN A 35 1.92 3.85 -16.86
N LYS A 36 1.79 4.38 -18.10
CA LYS A 36 1.80 5.83 -18.35
C LYS A 36 0.85 6.46 -17.33
N LYS A 37 1.30 7.56 -16.69
CA LYS A 37 0.50 8.37 -15.73
C LYS A 37 -0.95 8.46 -16.23
N LYS A 38 -1.81 7.54 -15.80
CA LYS A 38 -3.24 7.72 -15.96
C LYS A 38 -3.61 8.79 -14.94
N LYS A 39 -4.27 9.86 -15.43
CA LYS A 39 -4.94 10.82 -14.55
C LYS A 39 -5.75 10.01 -13.54
N TRP A 40 -5.40 10.08 -12.29
CA TRP A 40 -6.00 9.37 -11.15
C TRP A 40 -7.48 9.73 -10.93
N PHE A 41 -7.99 10.66 -11.72
CA PHE A 41 -9.35 11.16 -11.68
C PHE A 41 -10.28 10.30 -12.56
N GLN A 42 -10.50 9.04 -12.16
CA GLN A 42 -11.75 8.36 -12.50
C GLN A 42 -12.59 8.31 -11.23
N LEU A 43 -13.53 9.25 -11.13
CA LEU A 43 -14.67 9.17 -10.24
C LEU A 43 -15.36 7.81 -10.48
N SER A 44 -15.04 6.83 -9.64
CA SER A 44 -15.85 5.62 -9.59
C SER A 44 -17.21 6.03 -9.03
N HIS A 45 -18.26 5.85 -9.83
CA HIS A 45 -19.64 6.04 -9.39
C HIS A 45 -19.91 5.15 -8.18
N ILE A 46 -19.81 5.71 -6.98
CA ILE A 46 -20.18 5.04 -5.75
C ILE A 46 -21.71 5.03 -5.72
N LYS A 47 -22.28 3.83 -5.59
CA LYS A 47 -23.74 3.68 -5.44
C LYS A 47 -24.17 4.40 -4.15
N LYS A 48 -25.11 5.34 -4.28
CA LYS A 48 -25.81 5.97 -3.16
C LYS A 48 -26.41 4.87 -2.28
N ASN A 49 -26.25 4.97 -0.96
CA ASN A 49 -26.72 4.11 0.13
C ASN A 49 -25.66 3.17 0.75
N HIS A 50 -24.39 3.57 0.78
CA HIS A 50 -23.38 2.88 1.59
C HIS A 50 -23.22 3.62 2.93
N PRO A 51 -22.88 2.94 4.07
CA PRO A 51 -22.60 3.60 5.35
C PRO A 51 -21.53 4.70 5.28
N ARG A 52 -20.74 4.74 4.22
CA ARG A 52 -19.75 5.80 3.90
C ARG A 52 -20.37 7.11 3.43
N ASP A 53 -21.64 7.12 3.01
CA ASP A 53 -22.29 8.31 2.42
C ASP A 53 -22.22 9.52 3.37
N LYS A 54 -22.22 9.27 4.68
CA LYS A 54 -22.08 10.31 5.71
C LYS A 54 -20.75 11.05 5.63
N TYR A 55 -19.68 10.40 5.17
CA TYR A 55 -18.32 10.93 5.11
C TYR A 55 -17.80 11.06 3.66
N GLU A 56 -18.65 10.80 2.68
CA GLU A 56 -18.27 10.79 1.27
C GLU A 56 -17.68 12.13 0.83
N LYS A 57 -18.27 13.24 1.28
CA LYS A 57 -17.81 14.59 0.97
C LYS A 57 -16.37 14.82 1.45
N GLU A 58 -16.10 14.51 2.71
CA GLU A 58 -14.75 14.67 3.30
C GLU A 58 -13.72 13.76 2.61
N TYR A 59 -14.15 12.55 2.25
CA TYR A 59 -13.32 11.61 1.50
C TYR A 59 -12.92 12.14 0.12
N GLU A 60 -13.88 12.62 -0.66
CA GLU A 60 -13.63 13.18 -1.99
C GLU A 60 -12.81 14.48 -1.91
N GLU A 61 -13.09 15.35 -0.94
CA GLU A 61 -12.29 16.56 -0.68
C GLU A 61 -10.84 16.21 -0.33
N GLY A 62 -10.61 15.20 0.48
CA GLY A 62 -9.26 14.72 0.81
C GLY A 62 -8.52 14.15 -0.38
N LYS A 63 -9.18 13.37 -1.23
CA LYS A 63 -8.60 12.87 -2.49
C LYS A 63 -8.26 13.99 -3.45
N LEU A 64 -9.15 14.97 -3.60
CA LEU A 64 -8.93 16.16 -4.41
C LEU A 64 -7.72 16.94 -3.90
N TRP A 65 -7.67 17.18 -2.59
CA TRP A 65 -6.54 17.83 -1.96
C TRP A 65 -5.22 17.10 -2.27
N CYS A 66 -5.16 15.77 -2.13
CA CYS A 66 -3.98 15.00 -2.49
C CYS A 66 -3.60 15.16 -3.97
N ALA A 67 -4.59 15.17 -4.87
CA ALA A 67 -4.37 15.28 -6.31
C ALA A 67 -3.85 16.66 -6.75
N GLU A 68 -4.14 17.70 -5.98
CA GLU A 68 -3.70 19.09 -6.23
C GLU A 68 -2.27 19.34 -5.72
N GLN A 69 -1.73 18.47 -4.88
CA GLN A 69 -0.39 18.66 -4.33
C GLN A 69 0.72 18.39 -5.37
N GLN A 70 1.77 19.21 -5.33
CA GLN A 70 2.97 19.00 -6.13
C GLN A 70 3.89 17.96 -5.49
N MET A 71 3.54 16.69 -5.66
CA MET A 71 4.32 15.58 -5.14
C MET A 71 5.48 15.20 -6.05
N LYS A 72 6.57 14.71 -5.44
CA LYS A 72 7.75 14.21 -6.15
C LYS A 72 7.70 12.70 -6.26
N ASP A 73 7.90 12.17 -7.46
CA ASP A 73 8.07 10.74 -7.67
C ASP A 73 9.39 10.26 -7.07
N CYS A 74 9.35 9.20 -6.27
CA CYS A 74 10.50 8.54 -5.68
C CYS A 74 10.53 7.07 -6.08
N PHE A 75 11.72 6.53 -6.27
CA PHE A 75 11.91 5.14 -6.66
C PHE A 75 13.00 4.49 -5.83
N ILE A 76 12.78 3.24 -5.43
CA ILE A 76 13.78 2.36 -4.84
C ILE A 76 13.79 1.02 -5.58
N ARG A 77 14.80 0.20 -5.31
CA ARG A 77 14.83 -1.19 -5.74
C ARG A 77 14.57 -2.08 -4.54
N SER A 78 13.58 -2.97 -4.63
CA SER A 78 13.29 -3.94 -3.58
C SER A 78 14.40 -4.99 -3.45
N ARG A 79 14.42 -5.75 -2.35
CA ARG A 79 15.38 -6.85 -2.14
C ARG A 79 15.35 -7.91 -3.24
N ASP A 80 14.17 -8.14 -3.82
CA ASP A 80 13.94 -9.08 -4.91
C ASP A 80 13.98 -8.43 -6.31
N GLY A 81 14.48 -7.19 -6.39
CA GLY A 81 14.85 -6.53 -7.64
C GLY A 81 13.74 -5.72 -8.32
N LEU A 82 12.54 -5.59 -7.72
CA LEU A 82 11.45 -4.80 -8.27
C LEU A 82 11.74 -3.31 -8.16
N TYR A 83 11.31 -2.51 -9.13
CA TYR A 83 11.21 -1.07 -8.98
C TYR A 83 9.94 -0.74 -8.20
N LEU A 84 10.12 -0.12 -7.03
CA LEU A 84 9.04 0.36 -6.18
C LEU A 84 8.99 1.88 -6.26
N HIS A 85 7.77 2.39 -6.20
CA HIS A 85 7.46 3.80 -6.34
C HIS A 85 6.81 4.35 -5.07
N ALA A 86 7.01 5.65 -4.84
CA ALA A 86 6.30 6.42 -3.82
C ALA A 86 6.13 7.87 -4.26
N TYR A 87 5.11 8.53 -3.73
CA TYR A 87 4.93 9.98 -3.84
C TYR A 87 5.41 10.67 -2.57
N TYR A 88 6.31 11.63 -2.72
CA TYR A 88 6.83 12.43 -1.62
C TYR A 88 6.20 13.82 -1.63
N LEU A 89 5.55 14.19 -0.53
CA LEU A 89 4.99 15.51 -0.29
C LEU A 89 5.77 16.19 0.84
N PRO A 90 6.65 17.15 0.52
CA PRO A 90 7.35 17.94 1.54
C PRO A 90 6.41 18.98 2.15
N THR A 91 6.63 19.31 3.42
CA THR A 91 6.06 20.51 4.04
C THR A 91 7.15 21.47 4.48
N LYS A 92 6.81 22.76 4.58
CA LYS A 92 7.71 23.77 5.14
C LYS A 92 7.82 23.52 6.65
N GLU A 93 9.03 23.72 7.19
CA GLU A 93 9.28 23.56 8.63
C GLU A 93 8.82 22.20 9.18
N ALA A 94 9.14 21.15 8.44
CA ALA A 94 8.79 19.80 8.83
C ALA A 94 9.32 19.44 10.21
N LYS A 95 8.50 18.83 11.04
CA LYS A 95 8.89 18.32 12.37
C LYS A 95 9.04 16.81 12.41
N ARG A 96 8.53 16.12 11.38
CA ARG A 96 8.55 14.65 11.29
C ARG A 96 8.30 14.15 9.87
N PHE A 97 8.60 12.88 9.66
CA PHE A 97 8.21 12.14 8.46
C PHE A 97 7.13 11.13 8.80
N VAL A 98 6.19 10.94 7.89
CA VAL A 98 5.20 9.85 7.96
C VAL A 98 5.26 9.05 6.65
N LEU A 99 5.62 7.78 6.75
CA LEU A 99 5.48 6.81 5.67
C LEU A 99 4.06 6.25 5.71
N LEU A 100 3.35 6.31 4.60
CA LEU A 100 1.95 5.92 4.46
C LEU A 100 1.86 4.67 3.57
N SER A 101 1.43 3.55 4.15
CA SER A 101 1.34 2.23 3.52
C SER A 101 -0.12 1.81 3.38
N HIS A 102 -0.65 1.85 2.14
CA HIS A 102 -2.07 1.60 1.85
C HIS A 102 -2.47 0.12 1.99
N GLY A 103 -3.78 -0.14 2.00
CA GLY A 103 -4.36 -1.48 2.11
C GLY A 103 -4.30 -2.30 0.81
N TYR A 104 -4.97 -3.45 0.84
CA TYR A 104 -5.02 -4.40 -0.28
C TYR A 104 -5.65 -3.77 -1.52
N LYS A 105 -4.91 -3.77 -2.62
CA LYS A 105 -5.32 -3.15 -3.90
C LYS A 105 -5.77 -1.69 -3.77
N GLY A 106 -5.40 -1.03 -2.68
CA GLY A 106 -5.68 0.37 -2.41
C GLY A 106 -4.74 1.34 -3.12
N SER A 107 -4.74 2.55 -2.66
CA SER A 107 -3.80 3.61 -3.07
C SER A 107 -3.56 4.58 -1.93
N GLY A 108 -2.37 5.16 -1.87
CA GLY A 108 -2.06 6.13 -0.83
C GLY A 108 -3.04 7.30 -0.76
N PHE A 109 -3.53 7.77 -1.90
CA PHE A 109 -4.50 8.89 -1.95
C PHE A 109 -5.93 8.48 -1.60
N GLY A 110 -6.30 7.21 -1.82
CA GLY A 110 -7.60 6.68 -1.42
C GLY A 110 -7.65 6.40 0.06
N ASP A 111 -6.74 5.58 0.54
CA ASP A 111 -6.79 5.08 1.92
C ASP A 111 -6.48 6.18 2.94
N PHE A 112 -5.61 7.14 2.59
CA PHE A 112 -5.25 8.26 3.47
C PHE A 112 -5.96 9.58 3.14
N ALA A 113 -7.06 9.56 2.37
CA ALA A 113 -7.80 10.76 2.00
C ALA A 113 -8.24 11.61 3.21
N TYR A 114 -8.67 10.95 4.29
CA TYR A 114 -9.12 11.66 5.51
C TYR A 114 -7.98 12.24 6.35
N THR A 115 -6.78 11.65 6.30
CA THR A 115 -5.71 11.94 7.25
C THR A 115 -4.54 12.70 6.65
N ALA A 116 -4.31 12.56 5.34
CA ALA A 116 -3.14 13.13 4.67
C ALA A 116 -3.03 14.66 4.83
N ARG A 117 -4.15 15.38 4.62
CA ARG A 117 -4.18 16.83 4.76
C ARG A 117 -3.87 17.25 6.20
N PHE A 118 -4.52 16.62 7.17
CA PHE A 118 -4.27 16.88 8.59
C PHE A 118 -2.79 16.67 8.96
N LEU A 119 -2.21 15.56 8.55
CA LEU A 119 -0.79 15.27 8.82
C LEU A 119 0.13 16.32 8.18
N HIS A 120 -0.12 16.68 6.93
CA HIS A 120 0.69 17.68 6.23
C HIS A 120 0.59 19.06 6.87
N GLU A 121 -0.62 19.52 7.20
CA GLU A 121 -0.86 20.79 7.91
C GLU A 121 -0.25 20.81 9.33
N ASN A 122 -0.01 19.63 9.93
CA ASN A 122 0.69 19.45 11.20
C ASN A 122 2.19 19.16 11.05
N ALA A 123 2.82 19.76 10.05
CA ALA A 123 4.25 19.76 9.83
C ALA A 123 4.84 18.33 9.61
N CYS A 124 4.12 17.46 8.91
CA CYS A 124 4.63 16.15 8.50
C CYS A 124 5.02 16.17 7.01
N ASN A 125 6.25 15.77 6.71
CA ASN A 125 6.61 15.29 5.39
C ASN A 125 5.93 13.94 5.16
N LEU A 126 5.23 13.75 4.04
CA LEU A 126 4.50 12.52 3.75
C LEU A 126 5.18 11.74 2.62
N LEU A 127 5.34 10.43 2.82
CA LEU A 127 5.76 9.50 1.78
C LEU A 127 4.66 8.45 1.58
N PHE A 128 3.88 8.60 0.52
CA PHE A 128 2.85 7.62 0.11
C PHE A 128 3.52 6.54 -0.71
N ILE A 129 3.72 5.36 -0.16
CA ILE A 129 4.30 4.26 -0.91
C ILE A 129 3.23 3.58 -1.77
N ASP A 130 3.54 3.34 -3.04
CA ASP A 130 2.82 2.35 -3.84
C ASP A 130 3.35 0.98 -3.45
N GLN A 131 2.55 0.16 -2.78
CA GLN A 131 2.97 -1.20 -2.46
C GLN A 131 3.23 -1.99 -3.74
N ARG A 132 4.03 -3.08 -3.64
CA ARG A 132 4.25 -3.97 -4.79
C ARG A 132 2.93 -4.34 -5.47
N CYS A 133 2.91 -4.44 -6.78
CA CYS A 133 1.72 -4.66 -7.60
C CYS A 133 0.73 -3.48 -7.69
N CYS A 134 0.95 -2.39 -6.99
CA CYS A 134 0.05 -1.23 -6.96
C CYS A 134 0.70 0.00 -7.58
N GLY A 135 -0.13 0.94 -8.04
CA GLY A 135 0.32 2.21 -8.56
C GLY A 135 1.35 2.08 -9.69
N LEU A 136 2.54 2.66 -9.49
CA LEU A 136 3.67 2.57 -10.39
C LEU A 136 4.72 1.54 -9.95
N SER A 137 4.50 0.86 -8.82
CA SER A 137 5.37 -0.22 -8.35
C SER A 137 5.19 -1.48 -9.17
N GLU A 138 6.30 -2.18 -9.42
CA GLU A 138 6.32 -3.48 -10.07
C GLU A 138 5.86 -4.58 -9.11
N GLY A 139 5.65 -5.77 -9.65
CA GLY A 139 5.32 -7.00 -8.92
C GLY A 139 4.32 -7.86 -9.65
N GLU A 140 4.31 -9.16 -9.33
CA GLU A 140 3.36 -10.13 -9.87
C GLU A 140 2.35 -10.59 -8.81
N TYR A 141 2.74 -10.54 -7.53
CA TYR A 141 1.95 -11.09 -6.43
C TYR A 141 1.88 -10.13 -5.26
N ILE A 142 0.68 -9.96 -4.71
CA ILE A 142 0.46 -9.36 -3.40
C ILE A 142 0.68 -10.45 -2.35
N THR A 143 1.51 -10.19 -1.35
CA THR A 143 1.95 -11.21 -0.37
C THR A 143 1.46 -10.94 1.04
N PHE A 144 0.49 -10.05 1.20
CA PHE A 144 -0.20 -9.75 2.47
C PHE A 144 0.74 -9.48 3.64
N GLY A 145 1.80 -8.73 3.39
CA GLY A 145 2.80 -8.37 4.39
C GLY A 145 4.09 -9.20 4.31
N ALA A 146 4.07 -10.42 3.76
CA ALA A 146 5.25 -11.30 3.77
C ALA A 146 6.47 -10.71 3.03
N LYS A 147 6.26 -10.02 1.93
CA LYS A 147 7.32 -9.28 1.21
C LYS A 147 7.21 -7.77 1.42
N GLU A 148 5.98 -7.27 1.56
CA GLU A 148 5.70 -5.85 1.78
C GLU A 148 6.40 -5.30 3.03
N GLN A 149 6.60 -6.10 4.08
CA GLN A 149 7.39 -5.72 5.26
C GLN A 149 8.82 -5.28 4.93
N TRP A 150 9.44 -5.95 3.96
CA TRP A 150 10.79 -5.59 3.52
C TRP A 150 10.81 -4.33 2.67
N ASP A 151 9.74 -4.08 1.90
CA ASP A 151 9.58 -2.85 1.14
C ASP A 151 9.41 -1.66 2.07
N VAL A 152 8.56 -1.79 3.10
CA VAL A 152 8.39 -0.78 4.16
C VAL A 152 9.72 -0.48 4.86
N GLN A 153 10.49 -1.53 5.23
CA GLN A 153 11.81 -1.36 5.82
C GLN A 153 12.73 -0.56 4.88
N GLN A 154 12.80 -0.91 3.60
CA GLN A 154 13.66 -0.21 2.64
C GLN A 154 13.24 1.25 2.43
N TRP A 155 11.94 1.52 2.39
CA TRP A 155 11.44 2.89 2.33
C TRP A 155 11.78 3.70 3.59
N SER A 156 11.77 3.07 4.77
CA SER A 156 12.20 3.75 6.00
C SER A 156 13.68 4.16 5.95
N TYR A 157 14.56 3.29 5.43
CA TYR A 157 15.96 3.62 5.19
C TYR A 157 16.13 4.68 4.10
N TYR A 158 15.29 4.67 3.07
CA TYR A 158 15.29 5.71 2.04
C TYR A 158 15.00 7.10 2.63
N ILE A 159 14.02 7.20 3.55
CA ILE A 159 13.72 8.44 4.27
C ILE A 159 14.92 8.81 5.15
N ALA A 160 15.42 7.90 5.98
CA ALA A 160 16.52 8.16 6.91
C ALA A 160 17.76 8.69 6.21
N ALA A 161 18.13 8.12 5.06
CA ALA A 161 19.29 8.57 4.27
C ALA A 161 19.15 10.01 3.73
N ARG A 162 17.94 10.56 3.67
CA ARG A 162 17.63 11.92 3.18
C ARG A 162 17.23 12.87 4.29
N ASN A 163 17.05 12.36 5.47
CA ASN A 163 16.63 13.07 6.68
C ASN A 163 17.85 13.71 7.38
N ARG A 164 18.36 14.80 6.81
CA ARG A 164 19.56 15.49 7.32
C ARG A 164 19.39 16.04 8.74
N GLU A 165 18.16 16.44 9.08
CA GLU A 165 17.81 17.04 10.37
C GLU A 165 17.50 15.98 11.43
N LYS A 166 17.61 14.70 11.12
CA LYS A 166 17.31 13.60 12.05
C LYS A 166 15.89 13.67 12.63
N LEU A 167 14.93 14.17 11.88
CA LEU A 167 13.54 14.25 12.28
C LEU A 167 12.98 12.85 12.58
N PRO A 168 12.06 12.71 13.55
CA PRO A 168 11.41 11.44 13.82
C PRO A 168 10.60 10.95 12.61
N ILE A 169 10.68 9.65 12.36
CA ILE A 169 9.94 8.95 11.31
C ILE A 169 8.85 8.11 11.97
N TYR A 170 7.64 8.19 11.44
CA TYR A 170 6.51 7.35 11.82
C TYR A 170 6.08 6.51 10.62
N LEU A 171 5.75 5.23 10.87
CA LEU A 171 5.23 4.33 9.86
C LEU A 171 3.74 4.18 10.11
N TYR A 172 2.91 4.56 9.14
CA TYR A 172 1.46 4.45 9.25
C TYR A 172 0.94 3.53 8.15
N GLY A 173 0.25 2.49 8.54
CA GLY A 173 -0.37 1.53 7.61
C GLY A 173 -1.85 1.35 7.87
N GLU A 174 -2.62 1.10 6.81
CA GLU A 174 -4.02 0.74 6.84
C GLU A 174 -4.22 -0.68 6.32
N SER A 175 -4.98 -1.52 7.05
CA SER A 175 -5.33 -2.88 6.66
C SER A 175 -4.08 -3.73 6.34
N MET A 176 -3.91 -4.20 5.09
CA MET A 176 -2.71 -4.91 4.65
C MET A 176 -1.43 -4.06 4.82
N GLY A 177 -1.53 -2.74 4.63
CA GLY A 177 -0.42 -1.82 4.90
C GLY A 177 -0.04 -1.77 6.37
N ALA A 178 -1.02 -1.85 7.26
CA ALA A 178 -0.79 -1.95 8.70
C ALA A 178 -0.10 -3.27 9.07
N ALA A 179 -0.51 -4.39 8.45
CA ALA A 179 0.18 -5.66 8.61
C ALA A 179 1.64 -5.59 8.16
N ALA A 180 1.91 -4.96 7.00
CA ALA A 180 3.28 -4.77 6.51
C ALA A 180 4.13 -3.92 7.47
N VAL A 181 3.57 -2.84 8.04
CA VAL A 181 4.24 -1.98 9.02
C VAL A 181 4.51 -2.73 10.33
N LEU A 182 3.53 -3.50 10.86
CA LEU A 182 3.71 -4.32 12.04
C LEU A 182 4.79 -5.39 11.85
N MET A 183 4.76 -6.10 10.73
CA MET A 183 5.78 -7.10 10.41
C MET A 183 7.16 -6.46 10.23
N ALA A 184 7.23 -5.28 9.61
CA ALA A 184 8.49 -4.53 9.44
C ALA A 184 9.11 -4.14 10.78
N SER A 185 8.32 -3.91 11.83
CA SER A 185 8.82 -3.56 13.15
C SER A 185 9.59 -4.71 13.83
N GLY A 186 9.40 -5.94 13.39
CA GLY A 186 10.18 -7.09 13.83
C GLY A 186 11.62 -7.12 13.25
N HIS A 187 11.95 -6.18 12.37
CA HIS A 187 13.27 -6.05 11.76
C HIS A 187 14.00 -4.81 12.26
N LYS A 188 15.31 -4.78 12.02
CA LYS A 188 16.09 -3.57 12.30
C LYS A 188 15.58 -2.44 11.41
N LEU A 189 15.10 -1.37 12.02
CA LEU A 189 14.69 -0.12 11.38
C LEU A 189 15.72 0.98 11.66
N PRO A 190 15.74 2.10 10.89
CA PRO A 190 16.52 3.28 11.22
C PRO A 190 16.20 3.78 12.63
N GLU A 191 17.20 4.35 13.31
CA GLU A 191 17.05 4.90 14.67
C GLU A 191 16.04 6.05 14.75
N GLU A 192 15.85 6.75 13.63
CA GLU A 192 14.88 7.83 13.49
C GLU A 192 13.41 7.34 13.50
N VAL A 193 13.15 6.05 13.28
CA VAL A 193 11.79 5.48 13.40
C VAL A 193 11.41 5.43 14.88
N LYS A 194 10.42 6.24 15.27
CA LYS A 194 10.01 6.44 16.66
C LYS A 194 8.66 5.83 16.99
N GLY A 195 7.87 5.44 16.01
CA GLY A 195 6.56 4.86 16.26
C GLY A 195 5.88 4.32 15.02
N LEU A 196 4.84 3.55 15.28
CA LEU A 196 4.01 2.89 14.28
C LEU A 196 2.55 3.22 14.56
N ILE A 197 1.77 3.38 13.50
CA ILE A 197 0.31 3.47 13.51
C ILE A 197 -0.18 2.33 12.61
N ALA A 198 -0.89 1.39 13.19
CA ALA A 198 -1.41 0.22 12.47
C ALA A 198 -2.94 0.20 12.59
N ASP A 199 -3.60 0.70 11.56
CA ASP A 199 -5.05 0.74 11.51
C ASP A 199 -5.60 -0.55 10.87
N CYS A 200 -6.40 -1.31 11.62
CA CYS A 200 -6.99 -2.59 11.22
C CYS A 200 -5.96 -3.62 10.71
N GLY A 201 -4.75 -3.62 11.28
CA GLY A 201 -3.70 -4.56 10.89
C GLY A 201 -3.91 -5.97 11.43
N PHE A 202 -3.27 -6.93 10.79
CA PHE A 202 -3.16 -8.32 11.23
C PHE A 202 -1.67 -8.72 11.30
N CYS A 203 -1.34 -9.63 12.20
CA CYS A 203 0.06 -10.06 12.38
C CYS A 203 0.41 -11.34 11.61
N SER A 204 -0.59 -12.05 11.10
CA SER A 204 -0.40 -13.34 10.41
C SER A 204 -1.60 -13.64 9.52
N MET A 205 -1.35 -14.36 8.42
CA MET A 205 -2.37 -14.93 7.52
C MET A 205 -2.67 -16.41 7.87
N LYS A 206 -2.40 -16.83 9.11
CA LYS A 206 -2.73 -18.18 9.59
C LYS A 206 -4.19 -18.28 9.98
#